data_2a8148abdbd36029a543c5deaf268a9a
#
_entry.id   2a8148abdbd36029a543c5deaf268a9a
#
_cell.length_a   1.000
_cell.length_b   1.000
_cell.length_c   1.000
_cell.angle_alpha   90.00
_cell.angle_beta   90.00
_cell.angle_gamma   90.00
#
_symmetry.space_group_name_H-M   'P 1'
#
loop_
_entity.id
_entity.type
_entity.pdbx_description
1 polymer ?
#
loop_
_entity_poly.entity_id
_entity_poly.type
_entity_poly.pdbx_seq_one_letter_code
_entity_poly.pdbx_strand_id
1 'polypeptide(L)'
;MEIAGIREELTDRYITEASAVIADRLLETEEYSRANTVMCYLDYGKEVRTSAIVERLWADGKRVCIPLCTDTKAHIMEAKLYTDETVLVPGAYGIMEPPADAETVPAEEIDLIVLPCVSCDRSCNRLGHGAGYYDRYLPGTDASLIALCTEKLMSDEIPVDEFDVPLDAVITENDIYRRG
;
A
#
# COMPACT_ATOMS: atom_id res chain seq x y z
N MET A 1 -9.43 22.10 -7.49
CA MET A 1 -10.26 20.89 -7.60
C MET A 1 -9.95 20.00 -6.42
N GLU A 2 -10.96 19.49 -5.74
CA GLU A 2 -10.75 18.57 -4.62
C GLU A 2 -10.20 17.22 -5.09
N ILE A 3 -9.44 16.56 -4.25
CA ILE A 3 -8.80 15.25 -4.56
C ILE A 3 -9.82 14.22 -5.05
N ALA A 4 -11.01 14.15 -4.46
CA ALA A 4 -12.05 13.22 -4.90
C ALA A 4 -12.43 13.43 -6.37
N GLY A 5 -12.60 14.69 -6.80
CA GLY A 5 -12.90 15.01 -8.19
C GLY A 5 -11.75 14.68 -9.14
N ILE A 6 -10.52 15.00 -8.74
CA ILE A 6 -9.33 14.65 -9.53
C ILE A 6 -9.25 13.12 -9.70
N ARG A 7 -9.47 12.40 -8.60
CA ARG A 7 -9.42 10.93 -8.59
C ARG A 7 -10.41 10.30 -9.55
N GLU A 8 -11.64 10.80 -9.60
CA GLU A 8 -12.66 10.29 -10.53
C GLU A 8 -12.30 10.51 -12.00
N GLU A 9 -11.59 11.60 -12.31
CA GLU A 9 -11.16 11.94 -13.66
C GLU A 9 -9.93 11.14 -14.12
N LEU A 10 -9.23 10.41 -13.24
CA LEU A 10 -8.09 9.61 -13.65
C LEU A 10 -8.52 8.50 -14.60
N THR A 11 -7.84 8.41 -15.74
CA THR A 11 -8.06 7.35 -16.72
C THR A 11 -7.29 6.09 -16.34
N ASP A 12 -7.79 4.93 -16.74
CA ASP A 12 -7.08 3.67 -16.54
C ASP A 12 -5.71 3.68 -17.24
N ARG A 13 -5.62 4.30 -18.39
CA ARG A 13 -4.37 4.46 -19.11
C ARG A 13 -3.34 5.24 -18.28
N TYR A 14 -3.71 6.39 -17.73
CA TYR A 14 -2.83 7.18 -16.90
C TYR A 14 -2.35 6.39 -15.67
N ILE A 15 -3.28 5.71 -14.98
CA ILE A 15 -2.96 4.91 -13.80
C ILE A 15 -2.00 3.77 -14.18
N THR A 16 -2.24 3.08 -15.27
CA THR A 16 -1.39 1.98 -15.73
C THR A 16 0.02 2.45 -16.08
N GLU A 17 0.14 3.55 -16.81
CA GLU A 17 1.43 4.13 -17.18
C GLU A 17 2.20 4.63 -15.95
N ALA A 18 1.52 5.35 -15.05
CA ALA A 18 2.12 5.83 -13.80
C ALA A 18 2.55 4.65 -12.90
N SER A 19 1.72 3.63 -12.80
CA SER A 19 2.00 2.44 -11.98
C SER A 19 3.26 1.70 -12.43
N ALA A 20 3.52 1.62 -13.73
CA ALA A 20 4.72 0.99 -14.26
C ALA A 20 5.98 1.75 -13.82
N VAL A 21 5.98 3.08 -13.90
CA VAL A 21 7.10 3.91 -13.43
C VAL A 21 7.29 3.81 -11.92
N ILE A 22 6.19 3.87 -11.17
CA ILE A 22 6.21 3.76 -9.72
C ILE A 22 6.78 2.40 -9.28
N ALA A 23 6.37 1.32 -9.93
CA ALA A 23 6.91 -0.02 -9.65
C ALA A 23 8.42 -0.06 -9.87
N ASP A 24 8.92 0.47 -10.98
CA ASP A 24 10.35 0.50 -11.27
C ASP A 24 11.12 1.29 -10.21
N ARG A 25 10.57 2.42 -9.75
CA ARG A 25 11.18 3.21 -8.68
C ARG A 25 11.25 2.46 -7.36
N LEU A 26 10.16 1.77 -6.99
CA LEU A 26 10.13 0.97 -5.76
C LEU A 26 11.20 -0.12 -5.78
N LEU A 27 11.36 -0.81 -6.89
CA LEU A 27 12.33 -1.90 -7.03
C LEU A 27 13.79 -1.42 -6.90
N GLU A 28 14.06 -0.15 -7.12
CA GLU A 28 15.39 0.46 -7.00
C GLU A 28 15.70 0.98 -5.59
N THR A 29 14.73 0.97 -4.67
CA THR A 29 14.95 1.46 -3.31
C THR A 29 15.76 0.48 -2.46
N GLU A 30 16.49 1.01 -1.47
CA GLU A 30 17.16 0.19 -0.47
C GLU A 30 16.16 -0.62 0.37
N GLU A 31 15.04 -0.01 0.71
CA GLU A 31 13.99 -0.66 1.50
C GLU A 31 13.51 -1.94 0.81
N TYR A 32 13.30 -1.88 -0.50
CA TYR A 32 12.96 -3.07 -1.29
C TYR A 32 14.09 -4.10 -1.28
N SER A 33 15.30 -3.66 -1.54
CA SER A 33 16.49 -4.53 -1.63
C SER A 33 16.76 -5.30 -0.34
N ARG A 34 16.58 -4.65 0.81
CA ARG A 34 16.85 -5.22 2.15
C ARG A 34 15.72 -6.09 2.67
N ALA A 35 14.50 -5.86 2.22
CA ALA A 35 13.33 -6.57 2.73
C ALA A 35 13.32 -8.04 2.32
N ASN A 36 13.05 -8.92 3.27
CA ASN A 36 12.79 -10.34 3.03
C ASN A 36 11.29 -10.64 3.06
N THR A 37 10.54 -9.97 3.93
CA THR A 37 9.09 -10.09 4.05
C THR A 37 8.45 -8.75 3.78
N VAL A 38 7.56 -8.70 2.78
CA VAL A 38 6.90 -7.49 2.30
C VAL A 38 5.39 -7.65 2.37
N MET A 39 4.73 -6.69 3.02
CA MET A 39 3.28 -6.56 2.94
C MET A 39 2.95 -5.58 1.83
N CYS A 40 2.08 -6.00 0.92
CA CYS A 40 1.64 -5.18 -0.19
C CYS A 40 0.13 -5.24 -0.33
N TYR A 41 -0.51 -4.09 -0.54
CA TYR A 41 -1.94 -4.08 -0.82
C TYR A 41 -2.23 -4.63 -2.21
N LEU A 42 -3.43 -5.16 -2.40
CA LEU A 42 -3.97 -5.47 -3.72
C LEU A 42 -4.80 -4.27 -4.17
N ASP A 43 -4.48 -3.72 -5.33
CA ASP A 43 -5.09 -2.49 -5.80
C ASP A 43 -6.58 -2.64 -6.11
N TYR A 44 -7.30 -1.57 -5.84
CA TYR A 44 -8.72 -1.45 -6.12
C TYR A 44 -9.03 -0.05 -6.68
N GLY A 45 -9.97 0.01 -7.63
CA GLY A 45 -10.42 1.29 -8.19
C GLY A 45 -9.30 2.10 -8.83
N LYS A 46 -9.05 3.28 -8.30
CA LYS A 46 -8.08 4.26 -8.83
C LYS A 46 -6.71 4.19 -8.15
N GLU A 47 -6.44 3.17 -7.37
CA GLU A 47 -5.16 3.00 -6.72
C GLU A 47 -4.05 2.64 -7.73
N VAL A 48 -2.80 2.92 -7.37
CA VAL A 48 -1.63 2.46 -8.11
C VAL A 48 -1.65 0.94 -8.17
N ARG A 49 -1.47 0.38 -9.38
CA ARG A 49 -1.52 -1.06 -9.62
C ARG A 49 -0.32 -1.76 -8.99
N THR A 50 -0.57 -2.89 -8.34
CA THR A 50 0.47 -3.61 -7.58
C THR A 50 0.77 -5.00 -8.12
N SER A 51 0.05 -5.49 -9.11
CA SER A 51 0.27 -6.85 -9.64
C SER A 51 1.71 -7.11 -10.10
N ALA A 52 2.30 -6.17 -10.83
CA ALA A 52 3.69 -6.30 -11.28
C ALA A 52 4.69 -6.27 -10.11
N ILE A 53 4.39 -5.51 -9.07
CA ILE A 53 5.21 -5.48 -7.84
C ILE A 53 5.18 -6.84 -7.14
N VAL A 54 3.99 -7.39 -6.97
CA VAL A 54 3.81 -8.70 -6.32
C VAL A 54 4.52 -9.80 -7.09
N GLU A 55 4.35 -9.84 -8.41
CA GLU A 55 5.02 -10.81 -9.27
C GLU A 55 6.55 -10.71 -9.16
N ARG A 56 7.07 -9.50 -9.09
CA ARG A 56 8.51 -9.28 -8.92
C ARG A 56 9.00 -9.68 -7.52
N LEU A 57 8.22 -9.41 -6.48
CA LEU A 57 8.52 -9.86 -5.12
C LEU A 57 8.67 -11.39 -5.08
N TRP A 58 7.74 -12.12 -5.70
CA TRP A 58 7.84 -13.58 -5.79
C TRP A 58 9.06 -14.02 -6.59
N ALA A 59 9.31 -13.38 -7.73
CA ALA A 59 10.47 -13.71 -8.57
C ALA A 59 11.80 -13.49 -7.85
N ASP A 60 11.87 -12.47 -6.99
CA ASP A 60 13.05 -12.16 -6.18
C ASP A 60 13.16 -13.04 -4.92
N GLY A 61 12.24 -14.00 -4.73
CA GLY A 61 12.25 -14.92 -3.60
C GLY A 61 11.82 -14.32 -2.28
N LYS A 62 11.14 -13.18 -2.30
CA LYS A 62 10.67 -12.52 -1.08
C LYS A 62 9.35 -13.13 -0.62
N ARG A 63 9.15 -13.12 0.69
CA ARG A 63 7.91 -13.54 1.31
C ARG A 63 6.90 -12.40 1.21
N VAL A 64 5.73 -12.67 0.62
CA VAL A 64 4.70 -11.65 0.40
C VAL A 64 3.49 -11.92 1.29
N CYS A 65 2.97 -10.89 1.90
CA CYS A 65 1.69 -10.95 2.59
C CYS A 65 0.79 -9.78 2.16
N ILE A 66 -0.51 -9.98 2.31
CA ILE A 66 -1.53 -9.01 1.92
C ILE A 66 -2.54 -8.84 3.05
N PRO A 67 -3.22 -7.69 3.15
CA PRO A 67 -4.14 -7.43 4.24
C PRO A 67 -5.45 -8.23 4.11
N LEU A 68 -5.95 -8.70 5.24
CA LEU A 68 -7.29 -9.24 5.40
C LEU A 68 -7.98 -8.49 6.53
N CYS A 69 -9.15 -7.93 6.26
CA CYS A 69 -9.99 -7.32 7.29
C CYS A 69 -10.65 -8.42 8.12
N THR A 70 -10.26 -8.54 9.39
CA THR A 70 -10.76 -9.57 10.30
C THR A 70 -11.92 -9.09 11.15
N ASP A 71 -12.03 -7.79 11.39
CA ASP A 71 -13.15 -7.18 12.09
C ASP A 71 -13.48 -5.83 11.45
N THR A 72 -14.57 -5.79 10.70
CA THR A 72 -15.02 -4.59 9.99
C THR A 72 -15.62 -3.53 10.92
N LYS A 73 -16.07 -3.91 12.11
CA LYS A 73 -16.62 -2.97 13.10
C LYS A 73 -15.50 -2.28 13.89
N ALA A 74 -14.50 -3.05 14.31
CA ALA A 74 -13.34 -2.53 15.02
C ALA A 74 -12.24 -2.01 14.07
N HIS A 75 -12.39 -2.21 12.77
CA HIS A 75 -11.41 -1.85 11.74
C HIS A 75 -10.04 -2.50 11.98
N ILE A 76 -10.07 -3.80 12.23
CA ILE A 76 -8.87 -4.61 12.47
C ILE A 76 -8.55 -5.43 11.22
N MET A 77 -7.26 -5.49 10.88
CA MET A 77 -6.76 -6.33 9.80
C MET A 77 -5.55 -7.15 10.26
N GLU A 78 -5.31 -8.23 9.53
CA GLU A 78 -4.13 -9.07 9.65
C GLU A 78 -3.41 -9.16 8.32
N ALA A 79 -2.11 -9.46 8.35
CA ALA A 79 -1.35 -9.76 7.14
C ALA A 79 -1.39 -11.27 6.90
N LYS A 80 -1.83 -11.68 5.71
CA LYS A 80 -1.92 -13.09 5.32
C LYS A 80 -0.90 -13.41 4.24
N LEU A 81 -0.23 -14.56 4.38
CA LEU A 81 0.71 -15.03 3.38
C LEU A 81 0.04 -15.13 2.01
N TYR A 82 0.71 -14.59 1.00
CA TYR A 82 0.24 -14.55 -0.38
C TYR A 82 1.29 -15.15 -1.31
N THR A 83 0.94 -16.28 -1.92
CA THR A 83 1.79 -16.97 -2.91
C THR A 83 1.07 -17.06 -4.24
N ASP A 84 1.77 -17.47 -5.27
CA ASP A 84 1.18 -17.71 -6.60
C ASP A 84 0.15 -18.85 -6.61
N GLU A 85 0.13 -19.68 -5.57
CA GLU A 85 -0.86 -20.74 -5.38
C GLU A 85 -2.10 -20.28 -4.59
N THR A 86 -2.05 -19.08 -4.00
CA THR A 86 -3.17 -18.55 -3.20
C THR A 86 -4.38 -18.26 -4.07
N VAL A 87 -5.53 -18.84 -3.71
CA VAL A 87 -6.81 -18.54 -4.36
C VAL A 87 -7.51 -17.44 -3.57
N LEU A 88 -7.61 -16.25 -4.18
CA LEU A 88 -8.29 -15.11 -3.58
C LEU A 88 -9.79 -15.33 -3.58
N VAL A 89 -10.48 -14.80 -2.57
CA VAL A 89 -11.93 -14.87 -2.43
C VAL A 89 -12.52 -13.46 -2.37
N PRO A 90 -13.78 -13.24 -2.82
CA PRO A 90 -14.43 -11.95 -2.67
C PRO A 90 -14.59 -11.59 -1.19
N GLY A 91 -14.14 -10.40 -0.83
CA GLY A 91 -14.22 -9.89 0.54
C GLY A 91 -15.16 -8.69 0.67
N ALA A 92 -14.98 -7.93 1.75
CA ALA A 92 -15.71 -6.71 2.00
C ALA A 92 -15.50 -5.70 0.85
N TYR A 93 -16.55 -4.96 0.52
CA TYR A 93 -16.55 -3.94 -0.55
C TYR A 93 -16.21 -4.48 -1.94
N GLY A 94 -16.35 -5.79 -2.18
CA GLY A 94 -16.01 -6.42 -3.47
C GLY A 94 -14.50 -6.51 -3.75
N ILE A 95 -13.66 -6.23 -2.77
CA ILE A 95 -12.21 -6.33 -2.88
C ILE A 95 -11.81 -7.79 -2.68
N MET A 96 -10.94 -8.31 -3.55
CA MET A 96 -10.43 -9.68 -3.40
C MET A 96 -9.52 -9.77 -2.19
N GLU A 97 -9.71 -10.82 -1.39
CA GLU A 97 -9.01 -11.05 -0.14
C GLU A 97 -8.38 -12.45 -0.11
N PRO A 98 -7.34 -12.67 0.71
CA PRO A 98 -6.85 -14.02 0.95
C PRO A 98 -7.91 -14.81 1.75
N PRO A 99 -7.91 -16.15 1.64
CA PRO A 99 -8.80 -16.95 2.48
C PRO A 99 -8.45 -16.76 3.96
N ALA A 100 -9.46 -16.83 4.83
CA ALA A 100 -9.28 -16.61 6.27
C ALA A 100 -8.32 -17.61 6.93
N ASP A 101 -8.19 -18.81 6.37
CA ASP A 101 -7.28 -19.86 6.84
C ASP A 101 -5.86 -19.76 6.28
N ALA A 102 -5.57 -18.76 5.45
CA ALA A 102 -4.19 -18.49 5.03
C ALA A 102 -3.32 -18.16 6.25
N GLU A 103 -2.03 -18.49 6.16
CA GLU A 103 -1.09 -18.24 7.24
C GLU A 103 -1.03 -16.75 7.60
N THR A 104 -1.16 -16.43 8.88
CA THR A 104 -0.96 -15.07 9.37
C THR A 104 0.53 -14.79 9.51
N VAL A 105 0.99 -13.69 8.92
CA VAL A 105 2.36 -13.20 9.06
C VAL A 105 2.37 -12.17 10.18
N PRO A 106 3.08 -12.40 11.29
CA PRO A 106 3.15 -11.43 12.38
C PRO A 106 3.71 -10.08 11.92
N ALA A 107 3.16 -9.00 12.45
CA ALA A 107 3.57 -7.64 12.07
C ALA A 107 5.08 -7.39 12.31
N GLU A 108 5.63 -7.97 13.37
CA GLU A 108 7.05 -7.86 13.70
C GLU A 108 8.00 -8.57 12.74
N GLU A 109 7.48 -9.46 11.89
CA GLU A 109 8.28 -10.14 10.87
C GLU A 109 8.33 -9.40 9.53
N ILE A 110 7.55 -8.33 9.38
CA ILE A 110 7.44 -7.58 8.13
C ILE A 110 8.55 -6.52 8.07
N ASP A 111 9.28 -6.49 6.96
CA ASP A 111 10.40 -5.57 6.76
C ASP A 111 10.01 -4.33 5.97
N LEU A 112 9.03 -4.43 5.08
CA LEU A 112 8.53 -3.36 4.25
C LEU A 112 7.02 -3.47 4.09
N ILE A 113 6.32 -2.36 4.26
CA ILE A 113 4.90 -2.26 3.96
C ILE A 113 4.70 -1.26 2.83
N VAL A 114 4.09 -1.73 1.75
CA VAL A 114 3.67 -0.91 0.61
C VAL A 114 2.19 -0.57 0.81
N LEU A 115 1.91 0.72 0.99
CA LEU A 115 0.58 1.20 1.38
C LEU A 115 -0.18 1.84 0.22
N PRO A 116 -1.51 1.62 0.18
CA PRO A 116 -2.39 2.39 -0.68
C PRO A 116 -2.68 3.76 -0.07
N CYS A 117 -3.19 4.68 -0.89
CA CYS A 117 -3.64 5.98 -0.40
C CYS A 117 -4.74 6.56 -1.29
N VAL A 118 -5.47 7.51 -0.74
CA VAL A 118 -6.31 8.43 -1.51
C VAL A 118 -5.47 9.60 -2.00
N SER A 119 -4.60 10.11 -1.13
CA SER A 119 -3.66 11.20 -1.41
C SER A 119 -2.48 11.11 -0.46
N CYS A 120 -1.38 11.72 -0.83
CA CYS A 120 -0.21 11.94 0.04
C CYS A 120 0.30 13.36 -0.15
N ASP A 121 1.14 13.82 0.78
CA ASP A 121 1.90 15.06 0.61
C ASP A 121 3.40 14.79 0.58
N ARG A 122 4.17 15.83 0.28
CA ARG A 122 5.65 15.73 0.18
C ARG A 122 6.34 15.54 1.52
N SER A 123 5.63 15.76 2.62
CA SER A 123 6.11 15.47 3.97
C SER A 123 5.84 14.02 4.40
N CYS A 124 5.37 13.20 3.47
CA CYS A 124 5.07 11.77 3.68
C CYS A 124 3.92 11.52 4.66
N ASN A 125 2.93 12.38 4.64
CA ASN A 125 1.65 12.15 5.28
C ASN A 125 0.68 11.52 4.29
N ARG A 126 -0.18 10.64 4.76
CA ARG A 126 -1.07 9.83 3.93
C ARG A 126 -2.52 10.05 4.32
N LEU A 127 -3.37 10.28 3.32
CA LEU A 127 -4.82 10.25 3.46
C LEU A 127 -5.32 8.89 2.99
N GLY A 128 -5.94 8.13 3.88
CA GLY A 128 -6.62 6.87 3.57
C GLY A 128 -8.12 7.07 3.36
N HIS A 129 -8.85 5.95 3.28
CA HIS A 129 -10.30 5.97 3.06
C HIS A 129 -11.14 6.29 4.31
N GLY A 130 -10.51 6.60 5.44
CA GLY A 130 -11.19 7.04 6.67
C GLY A 130 -11.51 5.94 7.68
N ALA A 131 -11.36 4.67 7.34
CA ALA A 131 -11.66 3.56 8.26
C ALA A 131 -10.56 3.31 9.31
N GLY A 132 -9.32 3.76 9.05
CA GLY A 132 -8.21 3.69 10.00
C GLY A 132 -7.59 2.31 10.17
N TYR A 133 -7.76 1.40 9.23
CA TYR A 133 -7.15 0.05 9.29
C TYR A 133 -5.63 0.10 9.43
N TYR A 134 -4.96 0.87 8.59
CA TYR A 134 -3.51 1.00 8.64
C TYR A 134 -3.03 1.76 9.88
N ASP A 135 -3.71 2.83 10.28
CA ASP A 135 -3.33 3.60 11.47
C ASP A 135 -3.41 2.75 12.75
N ARG A 136 -4.28 1.76 12.78
CA ARG A 136 -4.35 0.77 13.88
C ARG A 136 -3.31 -0.32 13.75
N TYR A 137 -2.97 -0.72 12.54
CA TYR A 137 -2.04 -1.81 12.27
C TYR A 137 -0.58 -1.40 12.41
N LEU A 138 -0.22 -0.24 11.85
CA LEU A 138 1.17 0.19 11.72
C LEU A 138 1.94 0.36 13.04
N PRO A 139 1.32 0.78 14.17
CA PRO A 139 2.06 0.84 15.44
C PRO A 139 2.63 -0.51 15.91
N GLY A 140 2.13 -1.64 15.41
CA GLY A 140 2.61 -2.98 15.76
C GLY A 140 3.80 -3.48 14.94
N THR A 141 4.36 -2.66 14.06
CA THR A 141 5.47 -3.07 13.17
C THR A 141 6.60 -2.05 13.18
N ASP A 142 7.82 -2.54 12.96
CA ASP A 142 9.02 -1.71 12.74
C ASP A 142 9.41 -1.65 11.25
N ALA A 143 8.53 -2.09 10.35
CA ALA A 143 8.78 -2.11 8.91
C ALA A 143 9.01 -0.70 8.36
N SER A 144 9.74 -0.62 7.25
CA SER A 144 9.78 0.59 6.42
C SER A 144 8.41 0.80 5.78
N LEU A 145 7.93 2.03 5.74
CA LEU A 145 6.58 2.38 5.28
C LEU A 145 6.69 3.23 4.01
N ILE A 146 6.22 2.70 2.88
CA ILE A 146 6.24 3.40 1.59
C ILE A 146 4.83 3.37 1.00
N ALA A 147 4.27 4.55 0.71
CA ALA A 147 3.02 4.67 -0.02
C ALA A 147 3.26 4.88 -1.51
N LEU A 148 2.37 4.35 -2.31
CA LEU A 148 2.35 4.56 -3.76
C LEU A 148 1.19 5.50 -4.10
N CYS A 149 1.51 6.61 -4.77
CA CYS A 149 0.55 7.65 -5.11
C CYS A 149 0.83 8.15 -6.52
N THR A 150 -0.20 8.34 -7.33
CA THR A 150 0.01 9.05 -8.61
C THR A 150 0.23 10.53 -8.32
N GLU A 151 1.09 11.19 -9.09
CA GLU A 151 1.42 12.60 -8.86
C GLU A 151 0.18 13.50 -8.87
N LYS A 152 -0.80 13.19 -9.71
CA LYS A 152 -2.06 13.95 -9.78
C LYS A 152 -2.87 13.92 -8.48
N LEU A 153 -2.65 12.93 -7.63
CA LEU A 153 -3.32 12.80 -6.33
C LEU A 153 -2.46 13.31 -5.16
N MET A 154 -1.31 13.89 -5.44
CA MET A 154 -0.53 14.55 -4.39
C MET A 154 -1.22 15.84 -3.96
N SER A 155 -1.25 16.08 -2.66
CA SER A 155 -1.77 17.31 -2.04
C SER A 155 -0.62 18.16 -1.53
N ASP A 156 -0.86 19.47 -1.37
CA ASP A 156 0.15 20.36 -0.79
C ASP A 156 0.40 20.01 0.67
N GLU A 157 -0.67 19.74 1.40
CA GLU A 157 -0.61 19.36 2.81
C GLU A 157 -1.78 18.43 3.16
N ILE A 158 -1.49 17.35 3.85
CA ILE A 158 -2.49 16.43 4.41
C ILE A 158 -2.65 16.76 5.90
N PRO A 159 -3.88 17.08 6.37
CA PRO A 159 -4.13 17.25 7.79
C PRO A 159 -3.81 15.97 8.55
N VAL A 160 -3.06 16.08 9.64
CA VAL A 160 -2.66 14.94 10.46
C VAL A 160 -3.14 15.11 11.89
N ASP A 161 -3.42 14.00 12.56
CA ASP A 161 -3.71 13.96 13.99
C ASP A 161 -2.71 13.05 14.73
N GLU A 162 -2.91 12.88 16.03
CA GLU A 162 -2.02 12.09 16.89
C GLU A 162 -2.00 10.58 16.56
N PHE A 163 -3.02 10.08 15.86
CA PHE A 163 -3.13 8.66 15.49
C PHE A 163 -2.55 8.36 14.12
N ASP A 164 -2.30 9.38 13.30
CA ASP A 164 -1.74 9.20 11.97
C ASP A 164 -0.27 8.81 12.06
N VAL A 165 0.10 7.77 11.32
CA VAL A 165 1.47 7.27 11.28
C VAL A 165 2.17 7.85 10.05
N PRO A 166 3.20 8.69 10.23
CA PRO A 166 3.95 9.23 9.10
C PRO A 166 4.76 8.13 8.42
N LEU A 167 4.93 8.28 7.10
CA LEU A 167 5.60 7.31 6.26
C LEU A 167 7.09 7.66 6.10
N ASP A 168 7.88 6.69 5.67
CA ASP A 168 9.29 6.90 5.34
C ASP A 168 9.44 7.52 3.95
N ALA A 169 8.60 7.13 3.02
CA ALA A 169 8.62 7.65 1.65
C ALA A 169 7.26 7.56 0.96
N VAL A 170 7.08 8.39 -0.05
CA VAL A 170 5.98 8.33 -1.01
C VAL A 170 6.61 8.27 -2.41
N ILE A 171 6.19 7.31 -3.21
CA ILE A 171 6.67 7.14 -4.58
C ILE A 171 5.56 7.54 -5.56
N THR A 172 5.89 8.47 -6.46
CA THR A 172 5.05 8.85 -7.59
C THR A 172 5.78 8.55 -8.90
N GLU A 173 5.11 8.70 -10.02
CA GLU A 173 5.75 8.59 -11.33
C GLU A 173 6.77 9.69 -11.60
N ASN A 174 6.72 10.78 -10.84
CA ASN A 174 7.64 11.91 -11.00
C ASN A 174 8.85 11.85 -10.06
N ASP A 175 8.67 11.36 -8.83
CA ASP A 175 9.74 11.42 -7.82
C ASP A 175 9.53 10.42 -6.68
N ILE A 176 10.54 10.32 -5.83
CA ILE A 176 10.46 9.67 -4.52
C ILE A 176 10.59 10.76 -3.48
N TYR A 177 9.51 11.01 -2.73
CA TYR A 177 9.51 11.98 -1.63
C TYR A 177 9.86 11.24 -0.35
N ARG A 178 10.92 11.69 0.32
CA ARG A 178 11.37 11.08 1.57
C ARG A 178 11.11 11.99 2.73
N ARG A 179 10.76 11.40 3.85
CA ARG A 179 10.57 12.13 5.09
C ARG A 179 11.92 12.65 5.59
N GLY A 180 11.95 13.95 5.85
CA GLY A 180 13.13 14.63 6.39
C GLY A 180 13.33 14.41 7.89
#